data_22d7d1a66cfdb30b93e3e0ce52f0662d
#
_entry.id   22d7d1a66cfdb30b93e3e0ce52f0662d
#
_cell.length_a   1.000
_cell.length_b   1.000
_cell.length_c   1.000
_cell.angle_alpha   90.00
_cell.angle_beta   90.00
_cell.angle_gamma   90.00
#
_symmetry.space_group_name_H-M   'P 1'
#
loop_
_entity.id
_entity.type
_entity.pdbx_description
1 polymer ?
#
loop_
_entity_poly.entity_id
_entity_poly.type
_entity_poly.pdbx_seq_one_letter_code
_entity_poly.pdbx_strand_id
1 'polypeptide(L)'
;VSEGAVVKNLTVTGTWEPTGGKSAIGGIVGHNSGTIENCMFNGVVDGKNNIGGIAGINENTGVITGCTVRGEIRGEHYTGGVAGQNLGSIIRCINESSVNTDGAEIAPTLDDIDVTHINNTENLSVYTDTGGITGFSSGLLQGCKNVGEIGYPHVGYNVGGIAGRQSGYLHDCENRGAVYGRKDVGGIV
;
A
#
# COMPACT_ATOMS: atom_id res chain seq x y z
N VAL A 1 -4.22 -1.86 -17.00
CA VAL A 1 -5.49 -2.42 -17.52
C VAL A 1 -6.36 -1.26 -17.93
N SER A 2 -6.77 -1.21 -19.19
CA SER A 2 -7.62 -0.14 -19.73
C SER A 2 -9.07 -0.27 -19.25
N GLU A 3 -9.83 0.81 -19.32
CA GLU A 3 -11.26 0.81 -19.02
C GLU A 3 -12.01 -0.23 -19.86
N GLY A 4 -12.93 -0.94 -19.24
CA GLY A 4 -13.68 -2.04 -19.84
C GLY A 4 -12.93 -3.38 -20.01
N ALA A 5 -11.60 -3.38 -19.84
CA ALA A 5 -10.82 -4.62 -19.88
C ALA A 5 -10.89 -5.38 -18.54
N VAL A 6 -10.77 -6.70 -18.61
CA VAL A 6 -10.85 -7.61 -17.46
C VAL A 6 -9.62 -8.51 -17.40
N VAL A 7 -8.95 -8.53 -16.26
CA VAL A 7 -7.89 -9.47 -15.90
C VAL A 7 -8.41 -10.32 -14.75
N LYS A 8 -8.47 -11.64 -14.91
CA LYS A 8 -9.04 -12.50 -13.87
C LYS A 8 -8.41 -13.88 -13.76
N ASN A 9 -8.56 -14.46 -12.57
CA ASN A 9 -8.18 -15.84 -12.24
C ASN A 9 -6.70 -16.14 -12.54
N LEU A 10 -5.82 -15.18 -12.28
CA LEU A 10 -4.37 -15.32 -12.50
C LEU A 10 -3.63 -15.43 -11.16
N THR A 11 -2.58 -16.23 -11.17
CA THR A 11 -1.58 -16.23 -10.11
C THR A 11 -0.26 -15.73 -10.70
N VAL A 12 0.30 -14.71 -10.07
CA VAL A 12 1.60 -14.13 -10.44
C VAL A 12 2.56 -14.32 -9.29
N THR A 13 3.75 -14.85 -9.58
CA THR A 13 4.81 -15.05 -8.59
C THR A 13 6.11 -14.46 -9.11
N GLY A 14 6.80 -13.70 -8.29
CA GLY A 14 8.08 -13.11 -8.71
C GLY A 14 8.53 -11.96 -7.81
N THR A 15 9.64 -11.34 -8.24
CA THR A 15 10.23 -10.18 -7.58
C THR A 15 10.30 -9.02 -8.56
N TRP A 16 9.74 -7.88 -8.15
CA TRP A 16 9.70 -6.63 -8.91
C TRP A 16 10.49 -5.58 -8.14
N GLU A 17 11.76 -5.42 -8.48
CA GLU A 17 12.70 -4.45 -7.88
C GLU A 17 13.34 -3.60 -8.99
N PRO A 18 12.59 -2.70 -9.63
CA PRO A 18 13.13 -1.90 -10.72
C PRO A 18 14.17 -0.90 -10.19
N THR A 19 15.31 -0.83 -10.85
CA THR A 19 16.40 0.08 -10.48
C THR A 19 16.01 1.56 -10.63
N GLY A 20 16.52 2.42 -9.75
CA GLY A 20 16.36 3.88 -9.84
C GLY A 20 15.05 4.41 -9.24
N GLY A 21 14.52 3.77 -8.18
CA GLY A 21 13.41 4.31 -7.40
C GLY A 21 12.15 4.58 -8.24
N LYS A 22 11.66 3.57 -8.95
CA LYS A 22 10.50 3.69 -9.83
C LYS A 22 9.19 3.73 -9.03
N SER A 23 8.17 4.28 -9.65
CA SER A 23 6.85 4.49 -9.08
C SER A 23 5.75 3.81 -9.90
N ALA A 24 4.56 3.67 -9.31
CA ALA A 24 3.40 3.00 -9.89
C ALA A 24 3.70 1.54 -10.25
N ILE A 25 4.14 0.76 -9.24
CA ILE A 25 4.50 -0.64 -9.41
C ILE A 25 3.48 -1.50 -8.67
N GLY A 26 2.94 -2.47 -9.39
CA GLY A 26 2.09 -3.50 -8.81
C GLY A 26 2.57 -4.89 -9.23
N GLY A 27 2.34 -5.87 -8.40
CA GLY A 27 2.68 -7.26 -8.69
C GLY A 27 1.99 -7.80 -9.93
N ILE A 28 0.84 -7.25 -10.30
CA ILE A 28 0.08 -7.60 -11.51
C ILE A 28 0.09 -6.46 -12.53
N VAL A 29 -0.20 -5.22 -12.11
CA VAL A 29 -0.26 -4.07 -13.02
C VAL A 29 0.27 -2.80 -12.38
N GLY A 30 0.85 -1.89 -13.18
CA GLY A 30 1.21 -0.55 -12.72
C GLY A 30 -0.05 0.32 -12.51
N HIS A 31 -0.91 0.40 -13.53
CA HIS A 31 -2.16 1.18 -13.52
C HIS A 31 -3.37 0.31 -13.89
N ASN A 32 -4.46 0.44 -13.14
CA ASN A 32 -5.72 -0.24 -13.40
C ASN A 32 -6.87 0.75 -13.57
N SER A 33 -7.44 0.85 -14.78
CA SER A 33 -8.69 1.55 -15.09
C SER A 33 -9.82 0.58 -15.44
N GLY A 34 -9.53 -0.74 -15.48
CA GLY A 34 -10.47 -1.82 -15.78
C GLY A 34 -10.83 -2.64 -14.55
N THR A 35 -11.01 -3.93 -14.71
CA THR A 35 -11.34 -4.86 -13.63
C THR A 35 -10.25 -5.90 -13.45
N ILE A 36 -9.80 -6.08 -12.21
CA ILE A 36 -8.91 -7.17 -11.78
C ILE A 36 -9.71 -8.02 -10.79
N GLU A 37 -9.95 -9.29 -11.13
CA GLU A 37 -10.85 -10.16 -10.37
C GLU A 37 -10.21 -11.50 -10.05
N ASN A 38 -10.32 -11.92 -8.77
CA ASN A 38 -9.87 -13.24 -8.28
C ASN A 38 -8.42 -13.57 -8.67
N CYS A 39 -7.54 -12.57 -8.61
CA CYS A 39 -6.12 -12.74 -8.90
C CYS A 39 -5.31 -12.86 -7.60
N MET A 40 -4.18 -13.54 -7.69
CA MET A 40 -3.22 -13.66 -6.59
C MET A 40 -1.84 -13.18 -7.03
N PHE A 41 -1.21 -12.38 -6.19
CA PHE A 41 0.22 -12.11 -6.24
C PHE A 41 0.93 -12.76 -5.05
N ASN A 42 2.08 -13.38 -5.31
CA ASN A 42 2.95 -13.95 -4.27
C ASN A 42 4.41 -13.64 -4.58
N GLY A 43 5.03 -12.74 -3.84
CA GLY A 43 6.40 -12.35 -4.13
C GLY A 43 6.82 -11.05 -3.46
N VAL A 44 7.78 -10.36 -4.08
CA VAL A 44 8.30 -9.08 -3.58
C VAL A 44 8.00 -7.97 -4.60
N VAL A 45 7.46 -6.87 -4.11
CA VAL A 45 7.35 -5.62 -4.87
C VAL A 45 8.07 -4.52 -4.10
N ASP A 46 9.10 -3.95 -4.71
CA ASP A 46 9.90 -2.87 -4.15
C ASP A 46 9.92 -1.68 -5.10
N GLY A 47 9.80 -0.48 -4.58
CA GLY A 47 9.82 0.73 -5.40
C GLY A 47 9.80 1.99 -4.56
N LYS A 48 9.41 3.11 -5.17
CA LYS A 48 9.43 4.39 -4.48
C LYS A 48 8.01 4.83 -4.09
N ASN A 49 7.18 5.18 -5.06
CA ASN A 49 5.84 5.72 -4.80
C ASN A 49 4.77 4.89 -5.48
N ASN A 50 3.59 4.80 -4.86
CA ASN A 50 2.44 4.06 -5.37
C ASN A 50 2.80 2.57 -5.61
N ILE A 51 3.06 1.87 -4.53
CA ILE A 51 3.49 0.47 -4.56
C ILE A 51 2.39 -0.41 -3.97
N GLY A 52 2.01 -1.46 -4.70
CA GLY A 52 0.99 -2.42 -4.25
C GLY A 52 1.20 -3.83 -4.79
N GLY A 53 0.67 -4.81 -4.09
CA GLY A 53 0.80 -6.22 -4.49
C GLY A 53 -0.03 -6.57 -5.73
N ILE A 54 -1.13 -5.86 -6.00
CA ILE A 54 -1.94 -6.03 -7.20
C ILE A 54 -1.69 -4.89 -8.18
N ALA A 55 -1.88 -3.63 -7.75
CA ALA A 55 -1.75 -2.45 -8.59
C ALA A 55 -0.91 -1.38 -7.93
N GLY A 56 -0.10 -0.65 -8.69
CA GLY A 56 0.51 0.59 -8.21
C GLY A 56 -0.56 1.64 -7.94
N ILE A 57 -1.40 1.90 -8.95
CA ILE A 57 -2.54 2.83 -8.87
C ILE A 57 -3.80 2.15 -9.40
N ASN A 58 -4.87 2.17 -8.61
CA ASN A 58 -6.22 1.83 -9.05
C ASN A 58 -6.96 3.14 -9.36
N GLU A 59 -7.18 3.40 -10.64
CA GLU A 59 -7.75 4.63 -11.18
C GLU A 59 -9.27 4.74 -10.88
N ASN A 60 -9.89 5.89 -11.17
CA ASN A 60 -11.29 6.18 -10.84
C ASN A 60 -12.30 5.14 -11.33
N THR A 61 -12.09 4.56 -12.52
CA THR A 61 -12.94 3.50 -13.09
C THR A 61 -12.46 2.10 -12.72
N GLY A 62 -11.30 1.99 -12.07
CA GLY A 62 -10.67 0.73 -11.73
C GLY A 62 -11.41 -0.03 -10.63
N VAL A 63 -11.57 -1.33 -10.82
CA VAL A 63 -12.13 -2.25 -9.83
C VAL A 63 -11.13 -3.38 -9.57
N ILE A 64 -10.78 -3.57 -8.29
CA ILE A 64 -10.00 -4.72 -7.83
C ILE A 64 -10.88 -5.51 -6.87
N THR A 65 -11.19 -6.75 -7.19
CA THR A 65 -12.13 -7.54 -6.38
C THR A 65 -11.67 -8.98 -6.17
N GLY A 66 -11.85 -9.50 -4.94
CA GLY A 66 -11.55 -10.89 -4.59
C GLY A 66 -10.07 -11.30 -4.73
N CYS A 67 -9.16 -10.33 -4.74
CA CYS A 67 -7.74 -10.59 -4.94
C CYS A 67 -7.03 -10.86 -3.60
N THR A 68 -5.94 -11.64 -3.67
CA THR A 68 -5.11 -11.97 -2.51
C THR A 68 -3.65 -11.61 -2.79
N VAL A 69 -2.98 -11.05 -1.79
CA VAL A 69 -1.56 -10.70 -1.85
C VAL A 69 -0.80 -11.43 -0.77
N ARG A 70 0.36 -11.99 -1.12
CA ARG A 70 1.32 -12.65 -0.23
C ARG A 70 2.74 -12.17 -0.51
N GLY A 71 3.61 -12.31 0.50
CA GLY A 71 5.02 -11.97 0.35
C GLY A 71 5.33 -10.61 0.97
N GLU A 72 5.97 -9.72 0.27
CA GLU A 72 6.51 -8.50 0.84
C GLU A 72 6.33 -7.30 -0.10
N ILE A 73 5.82 -6.20 0.42
CA ILE A 73 5.58 -4.95 -0.31
C ILE A 73 6.36 -3.83 0.37
N ARG A 74 7.22 -3.16 -0.40
CA ARG A 74 8.07 -2.06 0.08
C ARG A 74 7.91 -0.81 -0.77
N GLY A 75 7.85 0.35 -0.14
CA GLY A 75 7.80 1.63 -0.84
C GLY A 75 7.95 2.80 0.13
N GLU A 76 8.29 3.97 -0.40
CA GLU A 76 8.46 5.19 0.39
C GLU A 76 7.11 5.87 0.66
N HIS A 77 6.32 6.14 -0.39
CA HIS A 77 5.05 6.85 -0.29
C HIS A 77 3.92 6.08 -0.95
N TYR A 78 2.75 6.08 -0.33
CA TYR A 78 1.56 5.40 -0.84
C TYR A 78 1.83 3.91 -1.08
N THR A 79 2.15 3.21 0.00
CA THR A 79 2.44 1.77 -0.04
C THR A 79 1.28 0.99 0.57
N GLY A 80 0.72 0.05 -0.19
CA GLY A 80 -0.38 -0.78 0.28
C GLY A 80 -0.23 -2.23 -0.13
N GLY A 81 -0.74 -3.14 0.68
CA GLY A 81 -0.69 -4.56 0.37
C GLY A 81 -1.38 -4.90 -0.96
N VAL A 82 -2.49 -4.25 -1.29
CA VAL A 82 -3.23 -4.47 -2.54
C VAL A 82 -2.91 -3.38 -3.57
N ALA A 83 -3.03 -2.11 -3.21
CA ALA A 83 -2.74 -1.01 -4.11
C ALA A 83 -2.00 0.12 -3.38
N GLY A 84 -1.05 0.77 -4.04
CA GLY A 84 -0.41 1.96 -3.50
C GLY A 84 -1.41 3.10 -3.34
N GLN A 85 -2.11 3.42 -4.41
CA GLN A 85 -3.18 4.42 -4.43
C GLN A 85 -4.48 3.83 -4.99
N ASN A 86 -5.60 4.14 -4.33
CA ASN A 86 -6.94 3.75 -4.78
C ASN A 86 -7.82 4.98 -4.99
N LEU A 87 -8.21 5.23 -6.24
CA LEU A 87 -9.18 6.25 -6.65
C LEU A 87 -10.52 5.62 -7.03
N GLY A 88 -10.53 4.31 -7.35
CA GLY A 88 -11.67 3.51 -7.77
C GLY A 88 -12.24 2.65 -6.63
N SER A 89 -12.37 1.34 -6.85
CA SER A 89 -12.96 0.42 -5.87
C SER A 89 -12.05 -0.79 -5.60
N ILE A 90 -11.84 -1.10 -4.33
CA ILE A 90 -11.20 -2.34 -3.88
C ILE A 90 -12.19 -3.08 -2.98
N ILE A 91 -12.59 -4.29 -3.40
CA ILE A 91 -13.69 -5.02 -2.80
C ILE A 91 -13.28 -6.46 -2.46
N ARG A 92 -13.50 -6.88 -1.22
CA ARG A 92 -13.25 -8.25 -0.73
C ARG A 92 -11.84 -8.78 -1.06
N CYS A 93 -10.84 -7.90 -1.00
CA CYS A 93 -9.45 -8.28 -1.16
C CYS A 93 -8.80 -8.64 0.18
N ILE A 94 -7.80 -9.52 0.14
CA ILE A 94 -7.09 -10.00 1.32
C ILE A 94 -5.61 -9.69 1.16
N ASN A 95 -5.05 -9.01 2.15
CA ASN A 95 -3.61 -8.86 2.29
C ASN A 95 -3.07 -9.84 3.33
N GLU A 96 -2.19 -10.75 2.91
CA GLU A 96 -1.41 -11.66 3.73
C GLU A 96 0.10 -11.34 3.65
N SER A 97 0.47 -10.25 2.94
CA SER A 97 1.86 -9.81 2.82
C SER A 97 2.26 -8.87 3.95
N SER A 98 3.55 -8.82 4.25
CA SER A 98 4.12 -7.74 5.03
C SER A 98 4.22 -6.45 4.19
N VAL A 99 4.01 -5.29 4.81
CA VAL A 99 4.10 -3.99 4.12
C VAL A 99 5.01 -3.06 4.92
N ASN A 100 6.17 -2.71 4.35
CA ASN A 100 7.18 -1.83 4.97
C ASN A 100 7.64 -2.30 6.37
N THR A 101 7.83 -3.61 6.56
CA THR A 101 8.18 -4.18 7.87
C THR A 101 9.69 -4.26 8.12
N ASP A 102 10.50 -4.02 7.12
CA ASP A 102 11.98 -4.07 7.20
C ASP A 102 12.64 -2.69 7.05
N GLY A 103 11.88 -1.65 7.36
CA GLY A 103 12.40 -0.28 7.35
C GLY A 103 13.66 -0.20 8.21
N ALA A 104 14.84 -0.12 7.57
CA ALA A 104 16.06 0.18 8.29
C ALA A 104 15.81 1.41 9.15
N GLU A 105 16.13 1.31 10.43
CA GLU A 105 16.08 2.42 11.36
C GLU A 105 17.01 3.53 10.83
N ILE A 106 16.51 4.38 9.97
CA ILE A 106 17.15 5.67 9.70
C ILE A 106 16.79 6.49 10.95
N ALA A 107 17.55 6.26 12.03
CA ALA A 107 17.55 7.19 13.12
C ALA A 107 18.02 8.53 12.53
N PRO A 108 17.16 9.55 12.44
CA PRO A 108 17.60 10.84 11.95
C PRO A 108 18.75 11.30 12.86
N THR A 109 19.92 11.50 12.28
CA THR A 109 21.01 12.16 12.99
C THR A 109 20.60 13.62 13.21
N LEU A 110 21.23 14.30 14.18
CA LEU A 110 20.95 15.73 14.40
C LEU A 110 21.21 16.57 13.14
N ASP A 111 22.03 16.08 12.22
CA ASP A 111 22.34 16.73 10.95
C ASP A 111 21.22 16.56 9.91
N ASP A 112 20.34 15.56 10.08
CA ASP A 112 19.17 15.34 9.20
C ASP A 112 17.94 16.15 9.68
N ILE A 113 18.02 16.79 10.84
CA ILE A 113 16.94 17.63 11.36
C ILE A 113 17.07 19.04 10.77
N ASP A 114 16.35 19.29 9.70
CA ASP A 114 16.12 20.67 9.24
C ASP A 114 15.26 21.42 10.26
N VAL A 115 15.92 22.17 11.13
CA VAL A 115 15.29 22.96 12.20
C VAL A 115 14.31 24.03 11.65
N THR A 116 14.42 24.38 10.36
CA THR A 116 13.51 25.33 9.71
C THR A 116 12.16 24.69 9.37
N HIS A 117 12.07 23.37 9.34
CA HIS A 117 10.91 22.58 8.99
C HIS A 117 10.48 21.60 10.10
N ILE A 118 10.80 21.89 11.35
CA ILE A 118 10.44 21.06 12.52
C ILE A 118 8.94 20.74 12.59
N ASN A 119 8.08 21.60 12.05
CA ASN A 119 6.65 21.38 12.00
C ASN A 119 6.19 20.57 10.78
N ASN A 120 7.07 20.30 9.81
CA ASN A 120 6.75 19.47 8.66
C ASN A 120 7.26 18.05 8.89
N THR A 121 6.40 17.21 9.42
CA THR A 121 6.73 15.82 9.78
C THR A 121 7.01 14.93 8.55
N GLU A 122 6.65 15.38 7.35
CA GLU A 122 6.94 14.66 6.10
C GLU A 122 8.44 14.64 5.76
N ASN A 123 9.20 15.58 6.29
CA ASN A 123 10.67 15.64 6.08
C ASN A 123 11.46 14.71 7.00
N LEU A 124 10.83 14.09 8.00
CA LEU A 124 11.51 13.25 8.99
C LEU A 124 11.47 11.75 8.68
N SER A 125 10.75 11.35 7.64
CA SER A 125 10.69 9.95 7.19
C SER A 125 10.33 9.90 5.70
N VAL A 126 11.04 9.06 4.97
CA VAL A 126 10.69 8.73 3.58
C VAL A 126 9.46 7.83 3.50
N TYR A 127 9.07 7.18 4.60
CA TYR A 127 7.92 6.28 4.63
C TYR A 127 6.67 7.02 5.08
N THR A 128 5.72 7.21 4.18
CA THR A 128 4.42 7.83 4.48
C THR A 128 3.28 7.09 3.80
N ASP A 129 2.10 7.18 4.41
CA ASP A 129 0.87 6.62 3.86
C ASP A 129 1.02 5.11 3.54
N THR A 130 1.27 4.33 4.59
CA THR A 130 1.41 2.87 4.53
C THR A 130 0.15 2.20 5.06
N GLY A 131 -0.43 1.27 4.30
CA GLY A 131 -1.63 0.56 4.74
C GLY A 131 -1.69 -0.90 4.31
N GLY A 132 -2.43 -1.70 5.05
CA GLY A 132 -2.58 -3.13 4.77
C GLY A 132 -3.26 -3.42 3.44
N ILE A 133 -4.17 -2.57 3.00
CA ILE A 133 -4.84 -2.67 1.71
C ILE A 133 -4.34 -1.59 0.75
N THR A 134 -4.29 -0.34 1.21
CA THR A 134 -3.83 0.77 0.35
C THR A 134 -3.08 1.82 1.16
N GLY A 135 -2.05 2.43 0.57
CA GLY A 135 -1.38 3.58 1.17
C GLY A 135 -2.30 4.79 1.26
N PHE A 136 -2.91 5.16 0.14
CA PHE A 136 -3.91 6.24 0.06
C PHE A 136 -5.17 5.78 -0.67
N SER A 137 -6.34 6.18 -0.17
CA SER A 137 -7.59 5.96 -0.89
C SER A 137 -8.51 7.19 -0.81
N SER A 138 -9.01 7.61 -1.96
CA SER A 138 -10.16 8.51 -2.11
C SER A 138 -11.39 7.79 -2.67
N GLY A 139 -11.25 6.52 -3.04
CA GLY A 139 -12.29 5.66 -3.56
C GLY A 139 -12.96 4.80 -2.49
N LEU A 140 -13.52 3.66 -2.92
CA LEU A 140 -14.20 2.69 -2.07
C LEU A 140 -13.25 1.59 -1.61
N LEU A 141 -13.27 1.31 -0.31
CA LEU A 141 -12.73 0.09 0.32
C LEU A 141 -13.87 -0.66 1.01
N GLN A 142 -14.19 -1.86 0.53
CA GLN A 142 -15.32 -2.64 1.06
C GLN A 142 -14.96 -4.09 1.31
N GLY A 143 -15.25 -4.58 2.52
CA GLY A 143 -15.12 -5.99 2.87
C GLY A 143 -13.69 -6.53 2.77
N CYS A 144 -12.70 -5.65 2.82
CA CYS A 144 -11.29 -6.02 2.70
C CYS A 144 -10.71 -6.47 4.04
N LYS A 145 -9.73 -7.34 3.98
CA LYS A 145 -9.09 -7.90 5.17
C LYS A 145 -7.58 -7.81 5.09
N ASN A 146 -6.98 -7.30 6.15
CA ASN A 146 -5.55 -7.39 6.37
C ASN A 146 -5.23 -8.39 7.48
N VAL A 147 -4.29 -9.29 7.22
CA VAL A 147 -3.70 -10.20 8.23
C VAL A 147 -2.17 -10.08 8.29
N GLY A 148 -1.58 -9.36 7.34
CA GLY A 148 -0.16 -9.10 7.30
C GLY A 148 0.27 -8.02 8.29
N GLU A 149 1.54 -8.00 8.60
CA GLU A 149 2.17 -6.98 9.45
C GLU A 149 2.42 -5.71 8.66
N ILE A 150 2.15 -4.54 9.25
CA ILE A 150 2.21 -3.25 8.58
C ILE A 150 3.13 -2.30 9.35
N GLY A 151 4.07 -1.72 8.61
CA GLY A 151 4.97 -0.70 9.11
C GLY A 151 6.11 -1.25 9.97
N TYR A 152 6.95 -0.36 10.46
CA TYR A 152 8.10 -0.68 11.31
C TYR A 152 8.10 0.20 12.57
N PRO A 153 8.49 -0.32 13.75
CA PRO A 153 8.52 0.45 14.97
C PRO A 153 9.32 1.75 14.82
N HIS A 154 8.74 2.87 15.26
CA HIS A 154 9.34 4.21 15.23
C HIS A 154 9.66 4.79 13.84
N VAL A 155 9.15 4.18 12.76
CA VAL A 155 9.34 4.63 11.37
C VAL A 155 7.97 4.84 10.70
N GLY A 156 7.87 5.88 9.87
CA GLY A 156 6.69 6.14 9.05
C GLY A 156 5.62 6.99 9.70
N TYR A 157 4.84 7.65 8.86
CA TYR A 157 3.69 8.49 9.20
C TYR A 157 2.46 8.03 8.44
N ASN A 158 1.27 8.24 9.01
CA ASN A 158 0.00 7.79 8.44
C ASN A 158 0.06 6.29 8.15
N VAL A 159 0.16 5.48 9.19
CA VAL A 159 0.23 4.02 9.08
C VAL A 159 -1.06 3.40 9.59
N GLY A 160 -1.78 2.72 8.70
CA GLY A 160 -3.08 2.12 9.03
C GLY A 160 -3.16 0.64 8.69
N GLY A 161 -3.91 -0.12 9.47
CA GLY A 161 -4.10 -1.56 9.24
C GLY A 161 -4.84 -1.88 7.94
N ILE A 162 -5.63 -0.94 7.41
CA ILE A 162 -6.32 -1.03 6.13
C ILE A 162 -5.82 0.05 5.17
N ALA A 163 -5.84 1.32 5.57
CA ALA A 163 -5.38 2.42 4.74
C ALA A 163 -4.47 3.36 5.54
N GLY A 164 -3.36 3.78 4.96
CA GLY A 164 -2.51 4.80 5.56
C GLY A 164 -3.23 6.14 5.65
N ARG A 165 -3.96 6.51 4.59
CA ARG A 165 -4.82 7.69 4.57
C ARG A 165 -6.08 7.41 3.76
N GLN A 166 -7.25 7.79 4.28
CA GLN A 166 -8.55 7.59 3.66
C GLN A 166 -9.35 8.88 3.59
N SER A 167 -9.83 9.23 2.39
CA SER A 167 -10.77 10.35 2.18
C SER A 167 -12.07 9.94 1.49
N GLY A 168 -12.17 8.70 0.99
CA GLY A 168 -13.37 8.12 0.40
C GLY A 168 -14.19 7.27 1.38
N TYR A 169 -14.81 6.20 0.90
CA TYR A 169 -15.62 5.29 1.70
C TYR A 169 -14.85 4.05 2.12
N LEU A 170 -14.91 3.73 3.40
CA LEU A 170 -14.34 2.50 3.97
C LEU A 170 -15.39 1.86 4.86
N HIS A 171 -15.81 0.62 4.55
CA HIS A 171 -16.75 -0.12 5.37
C HIS A 171 -16.56 -1.64 5.31
N ASP A 172 -17.00 -2.33 6.33
CA ASP A 172 -16.91 -3.79 6.48
C ASP A 172 -15.48 -4.35 6.35
N CYS A 173 -14.46 -3.53 6.61
CA CYS A 173 -13.07 -3.94 6.54
C CYS A 173 -12.56 -4.42 7.91
N GLU A 174 -11.64 -5.35 7.88
CA GLU A 174 -11.06 -5.97 9.08
C GLU A 174 -9.53 -5.92 9.04
N ASN A 175 -8.90 -5.46 10.12
CA ASN A 175 -7.48 -5.64 10.34
C ASN A 175 -7.23 -6.62 11.50
N ARG A 176 -6.39 -7.63 11.24
CA ARG A 176 -5.88 -8.58 12.24
C ARG A 176 -4.36 -8.55 12.34
N GLY A 177 -3.69 -7.85 11.44
CA GLY A 177 -2.24 -7.68 11.46
C GLY A 177 -1.79 -6.68 12.50
N ALA A 178 -0.56 -6.81 12.96
CA ALA A 178 0.09 -5.79 13.78
C ALA A 178 0.37 -4.54 12.94
N VAL A 179 0.28 -3.36 13.56
CA VAL A 179 0.55 -2.08 12.90
C VAL A 179 1.57 -1.32 13.71
N TYR A 180 2.66 -0.91 13.07
CA TYR A 180 3.74 -0.15 13.67
C TYR A 180 4.00 1.13 12.90
N GLY A 181 4.45 2.15 13.59
CA GLY A 181 4.80 3.42 12.98
C GLY A 181 5.36 4.40 13.99
N ARG A 182 5.70 5.60 13.55
CA ARG A 182 6.21 6.66 14.41
C ARG A 182 5.11 7.62 14.84
N LYS A 183 4.21 7.99 13.92
CA LYS A 183 3.16 8.98 14.18
C LYS A 183 1.95 8.72 13.28
N ASP A 184 0.77 9.11 13.78
CA ASP A 184 -0.51 8.93 13.12
C ASP A 184 -0.70 7.45 12.73
N VAL A 185 -0.74 6.59 13.74
CA VAL A 185 -0.85 5.13 13.60
C VAL A 185 -2.20 4.67 14.09
N GLY A 186 -2.95 4.00 13.21
CA GLY A 186 -4.27 3.50 13.50
C GLY A 186 -4.45 2.02 13.15
N GLY A 187 -5.32 1.33 13.88
CA GLY A 187 -5.65 -0.08 13.60
C GLY A 187 -6.41 -0.27 12.28
N ILE A 188 -7.02 0.79 11.75
CA ILE A 188 -7.71 0.81 10.46
C ILE A 188 -7.17 1.90 9.54
N VAL A 189 -7.13 3.15 10.00
CA VAL A 189 -6.60 4.31 9.25
C VAL A 189 -5.71 5.14 10.17
#